data_e6689216385c7802961bf6df2f48f128
#
_entry.id   e6689216385c7802961bf6df2f48f128
#
_cell.length_a   1.000
_cell.length_b   1.000
_cell.length_c   1.000
_cell.angle_alpha   90.00
_cell.angle_beta   90.00
_cell.angle_gamma   90.00
#
_symmetry.space_group_name_H-M   'P 1'
#
loop_
_entity.id
_entity.type
_entity.pdbx_description
1 polymer ?
#
loop_
_entity_poly.entity_id
_entity_poly.type
_entity_poly.pdbx_seq_one_letter_code
_entity_poly.pdbx_strand_id
1 'polypeptide(L)'
;MKLKALELAGLVAFALVLSGCGAPALGPPSATLTLHQTDFGHRYSVHAGDSVRLDLLDTFPVPGSSVVWNAVSADPSILTRVSSTRATPAAIAGSEAQYVAVFRAVKPGKATIQAVGTARCEAMNPAFCPQPAGSITITIS
;
A
#
# COMPACT_ATOMS: atom_id res chain seq x y z
N MET A 1 64.62 62.96 3.75
CA MET A 1 63.62 63.08 4.78
C MET A 1 62.55 62.01 4.62
N LYS A 2 62.25 61.30 5.68
CA LYS A 2 61.56 60.04 5.80
C LYS A 2 60.07 60.13 5.42
N LEU A 3 59.64 59.28 4.49
CA LEU A 3 58.22 59.02 4.34
C LEU A 3 57.98 57.55 4.80
N LYS A 4 57.15 57.44 5.82
CA LYS A 4 56.67 56.16 6.33
C LYS A 4 55.52 55.69 5.47
N ALA A 5 55.68 54.52 4.92
CA ALA A 5 54.59 53.75 4.30
C ALA A 5 53.67 53.26 5.40
N LEU A 6 52.40 53.41 5.24
CA LEU A 6 51.37 52.90 6.10
C LEU A 6 50.72 51.73 5.34
N GLU A 7 51.05 50.51 5.74
CA GLU A 7 50.42 49.30 5.23
C GLU A 7 49.00 49.16 5.87
N LEU A 8 48.01 49.22 5.05
CA LEU A 8 46.65 48.89 5.44
C LEU A 8 46.36 47.44 5.06
N ALA A 9 46.52 46.55 6.02
CA ALA A 9 46.12 45.16 5.86
C ALA A 9 44.60 45.06 5.91
N GLY A 10 43.99 44.88 4.73
CA GLY A 10 42.58 44.58 4.61
C GLY A 10 42.31 43.11 4.92
N LEU A 11 41.73 42.84 6.09
CA LEU A 11 41.28 41.54 6.49
C LEU A 11 39.95 41.26 5.78
N VAL A 12 39.98 40.49 4.68
CA VAL A 12 38.78 39.98 4.02
C VAL A 12 38.32 38.78 4.81
N ALA A 13 37.33 38.97 5.67
CA ALA A 13 36.64 37.87 6.33
C ALA A 13 35.75 37.17 5.31
N PHE A 14 36.18 36.00 4.84
CA PHE A 14 35.39 35.14 3.99
C PHE A 14 34.38 34.39 4.89
N ALA A 15 33.16 34.93 4.97
CA ALA A 15 32.06 34.23 5.62
C ALA A 15 31.64 33.04 4.74
N LEU A 16 32.12 31.86 5.10
CA LEU A 16 31.59 30.57 4.59
C LEU A 16 30.18 30.41 5.09
N VAL A 17 29.22 30.76 4.25
CA VAL A 17 27.82 30.37 4.42
C VAL A 17 27.75 28.86 4.11
N LEU A 18 27.85 28.04 5.12
CA LEU A 18 27.49 26.65 5.07
C LEU A 18 25.95 26.61 4.87
N SER A 19 25.53 26.63 3.60
CA SER A 19 24.18 26.23 3.23
C SER A 19 24.03 24.73 3.59
N GLY A 20 23.57 24.49 4.81
CA GLY A 20 23.14 23.16 5.22
C GLY A 20 22.02 22.75 4.28
N CYS A 21 22.30 21.86 3.30
CA CYS A 21 21.27 21.05 2.69
C CYS A 21 20.66 20.23 3.82
N GLY A 22 19.57 20.73 4.40
CA GLY A 22 18.70 19.95 5.26
C GLY A 22 18.25 18.77 4.42
N ALA A 23 18.80 17.57 4.69
CA ALA A 23 18.23 16.35 4.17
C ALA A 23 16.75 16.36 4.58
N PRO A 24 15.82 16.07 3.65
CA PRO A 24 14.42 15.94 4.02
C PRO A 24 14.38 14.91 5.15
N ALA A 25 13.79 15.30 6.29
CA ALA A 25 13.57 14.36 7.39
C ALA A 25 12.82 13.18 6.79
N LEU A 26 13.49 12.03 6.71
CA LEU A 26 12.84 10.78 6.34
C LEU A 26 11.77 10.57 7.40
N GLY A 27 10.50 10.69 7.00
CA GLY A 27 9.39 10.35 7.87
C GLY A 27 9.56 8.92 8.39
N PRO A 28 8.89 8.53 9.46
CA PRO A 28 8.96 7.15 9.96
C PRO A 28 8.71 6.20 8.80
N PRO A 29 9.46 5.07 8.73
CA PRO A 29 9.27 4.09 7.67
C PRO A 29 7.81 3.67 7.63
N SER A 30 7.19 3.76 6.45
CA SER A 30 5.79 3.31 6.26
C SER A 30 5.70 1.82 6.56
N ALA A 31 4.87 1.45 7.51
CA ALA A 31 4.58 0.05 7.79
C ALA A 31 3.69 -0.55 6.70
N THR A 32 3.75 -1.87 6.52
CA THR A 32 2.84 -2.62 5.65
C THR A 32 2.07 -3.62 6.48
N LEU A 33 0.74 -3.46 6.53
CA LEU A 33 -0.17 -4.44 7.10
C LEU A 33 -0.59 -5.41 5.98
N THR A 34 -0.34 -6.71 6.17
CA THR A 34 -0.80 -7.74 5.22
C THR A 34 -2.04 -8.43 5.76
N LEU A 35 -3.07 -8.52 4.94
CA LEU A 35 -4.37 -9.08 5.26
C LEU A 35 -4.72 -10.19 4.25
N HIS A 36 -5.54 -11.14 4.69
CA HIS A 36 -5.97 -12.31 3.93
C HIS A 36 -7.49 -12.48 3.97
N GLN A 37 -8.02 -13.49 3.30
CA GLN A 37 -9.46 -13.81 3.35
C GLN A 37 -9.99 -14.09 4.76
N THR A 38 -9.15 -14.61 5.65
CA THR A 38 -9.49 -14.88 7.05
C THR A 38 -9.72 -13.61 7.87
N ASP A 39 -9.28 -12.45 7.36
CA ASP A 39 -9.43 -11.15 8.00
C ASP A 39 -10.75 -10.45 7.66
N PHE A 40 -11.58 -11.05 6.82
CA PHE A 40 -12.92 -10.51 6.54
C PHE A 40 -13.77 -10.41 7.82
N GLY A 41 -14.47 -9.30 7.96
CA GLY A 41 -15.24 -8.98 9.16
C GLY A 41 -14.44 -8.34 10.29
N HIS A 42 -13.11 -8.32 10.22
CA HIS A 42 -12.26 -7.74 11.25
C HIS A 42 -11.98 -6.24 11.04
N ARG A 43 -11.38 -5.63 12.06
CA ARG A 43 -11.00 -4.22 12.09
C ARG A 43 -9.53 -4.09 12.44
N TYR A 44 -8.84 -3.20 11.72
CA TYR A 44 -7.41 -2.95 11.90
C TYR A 44 -7.17 -1.44 12.00
N SER A 45 -6.03 -1.08 12.59
CA SER A 45 -5.58 0.31 12.69
C SER A 45 -4.21 0.46 12.05
N VAL A 46 -4.02 1.53 11.30
CA VAL A 46 -2.76 1.91 10.66
C VAL A 46 -2.57 3.43 10.80
N HIS A 47 -1.39 3.92 10.47
CA HIS A 47 -1.12 5.37 10.44
C HIS A 47 -1.22 5.91 9.01
N ALA A 48 -1.44 7.20 8.89
CA ALA A 48 -1.36 7.87 7.59
C ALA A 48 0.03 7.67 6.96
N GLY A 49 0.08 7.28 5.70
CA GLY A 49 1.31 6.90 5.00
C GLY A 49 1.60 5.39 4.97
N ASP A 50 0.98 4.60 5.84
CA ASP A 50 1.13 3.15 5.83
C ASP A 50 0.48 2.51 4.60
N SER A 51 0.94 1.31 4.28
CA SER A 51 0.36 0.48 3.22
C SER A 51 -0.44 -0.67 3.82
N VAL A 52 -1.57 -0.99 3.20
CA VAL A 52 -2.38 -2.18 3.50
C VAL A 52 -2.35 -3.06 2.27
N ARG A 53 -1.81 -4.26 2.41
CA ARG A 53 -1.77 -5.28 1.38
C ARG A 53 -2.85 -6.32 1.65
N LEU A 54 -3.66 -6.61 0.66
CA LEU A 54 -4.69 -7.65 0.72
C LEU A 54 -4.33 -8.76 -0.26
N ASP A 55 -4.08 -9.95 0.26
CA ASP A 55 -3.76 -11.16 -0.48
C ASP A 55 -4.96 -12.12 -0.44
N LEU A 56 -5.56 -12.38 -1.61
CA LEU A 56 -6.70 -13.28 -1.75
C LEU A 56 -6.33 -14.44 -2.67
N LEU A 57 -6.69 -15.65 -2.27
CA LEU A 57 -6.50 -16.84 -3.09
C LEU A 57 -7.63 -16.96 -4.11
N ASP A 58 -7.28 -17.26 -5.35
CA ASP A 58 -8.23 -17.50 -6.45
C ASP A 58 -8.82 -18.92 -6.42
N THR A 59 -8.48 -19.72 -5.41
CA THR A 59 -8.99 -21.07 -5.23
C THR A 59 -10.33 -21.06 -4.52
N PHE A 60 -11.21 -21.92 -5.01
CA PHE A 60 -12.48 -22.21 -4.38
C PHE A 60 -12.49 -23.70 -3.97
N PRO A 61 -13.13 -24.07 -2.85
CA PRO A 61 -13.11 -25.48 -2.37
C PRO A 61 -13.82 -26.47 -3.28
N VAL A 62 -14.33 -26.05 -4.42
CA VAL A 62 -14.97 -26.91 -5.41
C VAL A 62 -14.00 -27.21 -6.55
N PRO A 63 -13.67 -28.46 -6.85
CA PRO A 63 -12.81 -28.82 -7.97
C PRO A 63 -13.31 -28.23 -9.29
N GLY A 64 -12.41 -27.67 -10.09
CA GLY A 64 -12.73 -27.03 -11.38
C GLY A 64 -13.37 -25.64 -11.26
N SER A 65 -13.38 -25.03 -10.09
CA SER A 65 -13.85 -23.66 -9.90
C SER A 65 -12.70 -22.68 -9.66
N SER A 66 -12.88 -21.45 -10.11
CA SER A 66 -11.96 -20.35 -9.90
C SER A 66 -12.71 -19.10 -9.44
N VAL A 67 -12.03 -18.21 -8.74
CA VAL A 67 -12.58 -16.94 -8.29
C VAL A 67 -11.77 -15.79 -8.90
N VAL A 68 -12.46 -14.82 -9.46
CA VAL A 68 -11.87 -13.57 -9.92
C VAL A 68 -12.20 -12.49 -8.89
N TRP A 69 -11.22 -12.10 -8.09
CA TRP A 69 -11.37 -11.08 -7.07
C TRP A 69 -11.26 -9.67 -7.61
N ASN A 70 -12.01 -8.76 -7.03
CA ASN A 70 -11.83 -7.32 -7.12
C ASN A 70 -11.99 -6.71 -5.73
N ALA A 71 -11.03 -5.89 -5.29
CA ALA A 71 -11.08 -5.20 -4.02
C ALA A 71 -11.01 -3.70 -4.24
N VAL A 72 -11.90 -2.96 -3.56
CA VAL A 72 -12.00 -1.51 -3.65
C VAL A 72 -12.10 -0.90 -2.25
N SER A 73 -11.68 0.34 -2.11
CA SER A 73 -11.96 1.13 -0.90
C SER A 73 -13.31 1.83 -1.05
N ALA A 74 -14.13 1.79 -0.01
CA ALA A 74 -15.38 2.53 0.04
C ALA A 74 -15.16 4.05 0.15
N ASP A 75 -14.01 4.47 0.68
CA ASP A 75 -13.59 5.89 0.69
C ASP A 75 -12.14 6.03 0.18
N PRO A 76 -11.95 6.24 -1.13
CA PRO A 76 -10.62 6.40 -1.71
C PRO A 76 -9.88 7.65 -1.23
N SER A 77 -10.55 8.64 -0.66
CA SER A 77 -9.91 9.84 -0.11
C SER A 77 -9.19 9.57 1.22
N ILE A 78 -9.59 8.53 1.94
CA ILE A 78 -9.01 8.08 3.22
C ILE A 78 -8.03 6.94 2.99
N LEU A 79 -8.44 5.94 2.19
CA LEU A 79 -7.65 4.76 1.87
C LEU A 79 -7.71 4.51 0.36
N THR A 80 -6.65 4.83 -0.38
CA THR A 80 -6.64 4.72 -1.84
C THR A 80 -5.98 3.43 -2.31
N ARG A 81 -6.57 2.76 -3.30
CA ARG A 81 -5.94 1.61 -3.95
C ARG A 81 -4.83 2.11 -4.90
N VAL A 82 -3.58 1.70 -4.66
CA VAL A 82 -2.42 2.08 -5.47
C VAL A 82 -2.07 1.05 -6.53
N SER A 83 -2.39 -0.22 -6.27
CA SER A 83 -2.18 -1.28 -7.27
C SER A 83 -3.11 -2.47 -7.03
N SER A 84 -3.35 -3.24 -8.08
CA SER A 84 -3.89 -4.59 -7.98
C SER A 84 -3.26 -5.46 -9.06
N THR A 85 -2.84 -6.64 -8.69
CA THR A 85 -2.21 -7.62 -9.58
C THR A 85 -2.81 -8.99 -9.35
N ARG A 86 -2.83 -9.81 -10.39
CA ARG A 86 -3.14 -11.23 -10.30
C ARG A 86 -1.89 -12.00 -10.70
N ALA A 87 -1.33 -12.76 -9.78
CA ALA A 87 -0.29 -13.71 -10.11
C ALA A 87 -0.94 -14.90 -10.82
N THR A 88 -0.60 -15.12 -12.07
CA THR A 88 -0.93 -16.36 -12.76
C THR A 88 -0.09 -17.47 -12.11
N PRO A 89 -0.69 -18.63 -11.76
CA PRO A 89 0.11 -19.73 -11.24
C PRO A 89 1.21 -20.04 -12.25
N ALA A 90 2.44 -20.13 -11.79
CA ALA A 90 3.50 -20.75 -12.58
C ALA A 90 2.99 -22.14 -12.97
N ALA A 91 3.40 -22.67 -14.14
CA ALA A 91 2.95 -23.97 -14.66
C ALA A 91 3.40 -25.17 -13.79
N ILE A 92 3.53 -24.96 -12.49
CA ILE A 92 3.87 -25.95 -11.47
C ILE A 92 2.55 -26.43 -10.89
N ALA A 93 2.29 -27.71 -11.01
CA ALA A 93 1.11 -28.34 -10.40
C ALA A 93 1.04 -27.99 -8.91
N GLY A 94 -0.08 -27.41 -8.48
CA GLY A 94 -0.31 -26.99 -7.09
C GLY A 94 -0.04 -25.51 -6.78
N SER A 95 0.39 -24.68 -7.74
CA SER A 95 0.46 -23.22 -7.52
C SER A 95 -0.94 -22.61 -7.62
N GLU A 96 -1.35 -21.93 -6.56
CA GLU A 96 -2.63 -21.25 -6.50
C GLU A 96 -2.49 -19.85 -7.10
N ALA A 97 -3.45 -19.44 -7.96
CA ALA A 97 -3.53 -18.07 -8.42
C ALA A 97 -3.84 -17.16 -7.23
N GLN A 98 -3.17 -16.02 -7.16
CA GLN A 98 -3.30 -15.06 -6.07
C GLN A 98 -3.64 -13.68 -6.62
N TYR A 99 -4.66 -13.08 -6.05
CA TYR A 99 -4.97 -11.67 -6.25
C TYR A 99 -4.35 -10.86 -5.12
N VAL A 100 -3.61 -9.82 -5.47
CA VAL A 100 -2.97 -8.90 -4.53
C VAL A 100 -3.44 -7.49 -4.82
N ALA A 101 -4.02 -6.82 -3.83
CA ALA A 101 -4.34 -5.40 -3.88
C ALA A 101 -3.55 -4.65 -2.82
N VAL A 102 -2.99 -3.50 -3.17
CA VAL A 102 -2.27 -2.63 -2.24
C VAL A 102 -3.00 -1.31 -2.14
N PHE A 103 -3.26 -0.91 -0.90
CA PHE A 103 -3.88 0.35 -0.55
C PHE A 103 -2.90 1.21 0.25
N ARG A 104 -3.01 2.52 0.13
CA ARG A 104 -2.27 3.49 0.93
C ARG A 104 -3.23 4.26 1.81
N ALA A 105 -2.89 4.36 3.10
CA ALA A 105 -3.56 5.23 4.05
C ALA A 105 -3.17 6.69 3.75
N VAL A 106 -4.14 7.52 3.38
CA VAL A 106 -3.89 8.89 2.89
C VAL A 106 -4.02 9.90 4.02
N LYS A 107 -5.07 9.79 4.81
CA LYS A 107 -5.37 10.72 5.91
C LYS A 107 -6.13 10.02 7.03
N PRO A 108 -6.13 10.58 8.26
CA PRO A 108 -6.93 10.04 9.35
C PRO A 108 -8.41 9.90 9.00
N GLY A 109 -9.00 8.81 9.49
CA GLY A 109 -10.41 8.47 9.26
C GLY A 109 -10.66 6.97 9.29
N LYS A 110 -11.83 6.57 8.84
CA LYS A 110 -12.25 5.17 8.75
C LYS A 110 -12.65 4.85 7.31
N ALA A 111 -12.09 3.81 6.75
CA ALA A 111 -12.43 3.29 5.43
C ALA A 111 -12.70 1.79 5.50
N THR A 112 -13.46 1.26 4.55
CA THR A 112 -13.72 -0.17 4.44
C THR A 112 -13.19 -0.66 3.10
N ILE A 113 -12.35 -1.69 3.11
CA ILE A 113 -11.99 -2.45 1.92
C ILE A 113 -13.13 -3.45 1.66
N GLN A 114 -13.72 -3.39 0.49
CA GLN A 114 -14.72 -4.34 0.01
C GLN A 114 -14.08 -5.22 -1.05
N ALA A 115 -14.13 -6.53 -0.84
CA ALA A 115 -13.66 -7.52 -1.79
C ALA A 115 -14.84 -8.35 -2.28
N VAL A 116 -14.99 -8.45 -3.59
CA VAL A 116 -16.02 -9.25 -4.25
C VAL A 116 -15.33 -10.22 -5.21
N GLY A 117 -15.65 -11.49 -5.07
CA GLY A 117 -15.18 -12.54 -5.96
C GLY A 117 -16.27 -12.95 -6.94
N THR A 118 -15.95 -13.01 -8.22
CA THR A 118 -16.80 -13.64 -9.24
C THR A 118 -16.33 -15.07 -9.42
N ALA A 119 -17.08 -16.02 -8.89
CA ALA A 119 -16.76 -17.44 -9.03
C ALA A 119 -17.23 -17.97 -10.39
N ARG A 120 -16.41 -18.85 -10.97
CA ARG A 120 -16.74 -19.66 -12.16
C ARG A 120 -16.73 -21.12 -11.75
N CYS A 121 -17.85 -21.78 -11.89
CA CYS A 121 -18.03 -23.18 -11.51
C CYS A 121 -18.34 -23.99 -12.78
N GLU A 122 -17.32 -24.63 -13.36
CA GLU A 122 -17.48 -25.35 -14.63
C GLU A 122 -18.34 -26.61 -14.49
N ALA A 123 -18.34 -27.24 -13.31
CA ALA A 123 -19.06 -28.48 -13.04
C ALA A 123 -20.44 -28.27 -12.37
N MET A 124 -20.88 -27.05 -12.13
CA MET A 124 -22.11 -26.74 -11.40
C MET A 124 -23.02 -25.85 -12.24
N ASN A 125 -24.33 -25.94 -11.96
CA ASN A 125 -25.27 -24.99 -12.51
C ASN A 125 -24.88 -23.56 -12.04
N PRO A 126 -24.73 -22.58 -12.95
CA PRO A 126 -24.33 -21.19 -12.61
C PRO A 126 -25.19 -20.56 -11.52
N ALA A 127 -26.46 -20.95 -11.39
CA ALA A 127 -27.36 -20.43 -10.35
C ALA A 127 -26.95 -20.82 -8.92
N PHE A 128 -26.14 -21.87 -8.77
CA PHE A 128 -25.66 -22.37 -7.48
C PHE A 128 -24.17 -22.06 -7.24
N CYS A 129 -23.53 -21.32 -8.16
CA CYS A 129 -22.15 -20.92 -8.00
C CYS A 129 -22.05 -19.79 -6.97
N PRO A 130 -21.45 -20.00 -5.79
CA PRO A 130 -21.38 -18.96 -4.76
C PRO A 130 -20.49 -17.82 -5.22
N GLN A 131 -20.90 -16.60 -4.89
CA GLN A 131 -20.12 -15.37 -5.15
C GLN A 131 -19.51 -14.92 -3.83
N PRO A 132 -18.23 -15.25 -3.55
CA PRO A 132 -17.61 -14.88 -2.28
C PRO A 132 -17.45 -13.37 -2.18
N ALA A 133 -17.73 -12.82 -1.00
CA ALA A 133 -17.54 -11.42 -0.70
C ALA A 133 -17.09 -11.24 0.74
N GLY A 134 -16.36 -10.19 1.01
CA GLY A 134 -15.94 -9.83 2.34
C GLY A 134 -15.57 -8.36 2.47
N SER A 135 -15.49 -7.89 3.69
CA SER A 135 -15.08 -6.53 3.98
C SER A 135 -14.16 -6.46 5.18
N ILE A 136 -13.25 -5.50 5.17
CA ILE A 136 -12.31 -5.23 6.26
C ILE A 136 -12.37 -3.74 6.56
N THR A 137 -12.52 -3.38 7.83
CA THR A 137 -12.54 -1.98 8.25
C THR A 137 -11.15 -1.54 8.68
N ILE A 138 -10.66 -0.44 8.12
CA ILE A 138 -9.36 0.16 8.44
C ILE A 138 -9.60 1.51 9.10
N THR A 139 -9.06 1.69 10.30
CA THR A 139 -9.00 2.97 11.00
C THR A 139 -7.61 3.56 10.82
N ILE A 140 -7.53 4.80 10.38
CA ILE A 140 -6.27 5.50 10.10
C ILE A 140 -6.13 6.64 11.10
N SER A 141 -5.01 6.67 11.81
CA SER A 141 -4.65 7.72 12.76
C SER A 141 -3.51 8.60 12.26
#